data_2a0d9e4b9a6cc0ae28f5c37ae7dfb0af
#
_entry.id   2a0d9e4b9a6cc0ae28f5c37ae7dfb0af
#
_cell.length_a   1.000
_cell.length_b   1.000
_cell.length_c   1.000
_cell.angle_alpha   90.00
_cell.angle_beta   90.00
_cell.angle_gamma   90.00
#
_symmetry.space_group_name_H-M   'P 1'
#
loop_
_entity.id
_entity.type
_entity.pdbx_description
1 polymer ?
#
loop_
_entity_poly.entity_id
_entity_poly.type
_entity_poly.pdbx_seq_one_letter_code
_entity_poly.pdbx_strand_id
1 'polypeptide(L)'
;VEKLLMEEVRKHGDFVLAAVRGNYGKEILPLYRYTVLMEVPKEIRMERIRNRSFQKFGSRMRAGGELYEQEEAFFRTAASRPEDYAAAWTRTLDCPVLSVDGTRPVDENVEWIVRQMKL
;
A
#
# COMPACT_ATOMS: atom_id res chain seq x y z
N VAL A 1 -0.20 -0.82 18.07
CA VAL A 1 0.25 -1.28 16.74
C VAL A 1 1.73 -1.00 16.53
N GLU A 2 2.16 0.24 16.76
CA GLU A 2 3.57 0.62 16.58
C GLU A 2 4.51 -0.22 17.44
N LYS A 3 4.15 -0.45 18.68
CA LYS A 3 4.96 -1.25 19.61
C LYS A 3 5.06 -2.70 19.17
N LEU A 4 3.95 -3.30 18.75
CA LEU A 4 3.93 -4.67 18.25
C LEU A 4 4.75 -4.82 16.97
N LEU A 5 4.66 -3.84 16.08
CA LEU A 5 5.46 -3.82 14.86
C LEU A 5 6.95 -3.79 15.17
N MET A 6 7.38 -2.92 16.09
CA MET A 6 8.78 -2.83 16.48
C MET A 6 9.29 -4.11 17.14
N GLU A 7 8.47 -4.76 17.94
CA GLU A 7 8.82 -6.06 18.53
C GLU A 7 9.09 -7.10 17.45
N GLU A 8 8.22 -7.17 16.43
CA GLU A 8 8.41 -8.10 15.31
C GLU A 8 9.66 -7.78 14.49
N VAL A 9 9.91 -6.50 14.23
CA VAL A 9 11.11 -6.05 13.50
C VAL A 9 12.38 -6.44 14.24
N ARG A 10 12.44 -6.19 15.55
CA ARG A 10 13.61 -6.57 16.38
C ARG A 10 13.83 -8.06 16.40
N LYS A 11 12.73 -8.83 16.40
CA LYS A 11 12.80 -10.29 16.45
C LYS A 11 13.36 -10.89 15.15
N HIS A 12 12.99 -10.34 14.00
CA HIS A 12 13.34 -10.91 12.69
C HIS A 12 14.52 -10.22 12.00
N GLY A 13 14.83 -9.00 12.35
CA GLY A 13 15.91 -8.21 11.75
C GLY A 13 15.50 -7.60 10.41
N ASP A 14 15.51 -8.38 9.35
CA ASP A 14 15.09 -7.92 8.04
C ASP A 14 13.57 -7.99 7.89
N PHE A 15 12.99 -7.03 7.16
CA PHE A 15 11.55 -7.00 6.98
C PHE A 15 11.15 -6.31 5.69
N VAL A 16 9.95 -6.64 5.22
CA VAL A 16 9.25 -5.92 4.15
C VAL A 16 7.89 -5.53 4.70
N LEU A 17 7.57 -4.25 4.63
CA LEU A 17 6.29 -3.72 5.10
C LEU A 17 5.46 -3.22 3.93
N ALA A 18 4.28 -3.80 3.74
CA ALA A 18 3.33 -3.34 2.75
C ALA A 18 2.22 -2.55 3.44
N ALA A 19 2.01 -1.31 3.03
CA ALA A 19 1.03 -0.42 3.67
C ALA A 19 0.61 0.69 2.72
N VAL A 20 -0.45 1.42 3.08
CA VAL A 20 -0.84 2.64 2.36
C VAL A 20 0.19 3.73 2.61
N ARG A 21 0.62 3.89 3.86
CA ARG A 21 1.75 4.71 4.27
C ARG A 21 2.45 3.99 5.41
N GLY A 22 3.76 4.09 5.47
CA GLY A 22 4.57 3.39 6.48
C GLY A 22 4.87 4.24 7.72
N ASN A 23 3.96 5.14 8.12
CA ASN A 23 4.16 6.05 9.23
C ASN A 23 3.75 5.42 10.58
N TYR A 24 4.35 4.29 10.91
CA TYR A 24 4.07 3.53 12.14
C TYR A 24 5.02 3.90 13.28
N GLY A 25 5.25 5.20 13.47
CA GLY A 25 6.09 5.71 14.56
C GLY A 25 7.46 6.14 14.09
N LYS A 26 8.12 6.94 14.93
CA LYS A 26 9.44 7.49 14.61
C LYS A 26 10.56 6.47 14.68
N GLU A 27 10.36 5.39 15.44
CA GLU A 27 11.41 4.38 15.63
C GLU A 27 11.63 3.52 14.39
N ILE A 28 10.58 3.26 13.59
CA ILE A 28 10.70 2.42 12.40
C ILE A 28 11.25 3.19 11.20
N LEU A 29 11.01 4.49 11.10
CA LEU A 29 11.40 5.28 9.93
C LEU A 29 12.90 5.18 9.60
N PRO A 30 13.84 5.27 10.56
CA PRO A 30 15.25 5.12 10.26
C PRO A 30 15.66 3.73 9.80
N LEU A 31 14.81 2.73 9.99
CA LEU A 31 15.09 1.36 9.62
C LEU A 31 14.73 1.04 8.16
N TYR A 32 14.01 1.94 7.48
CA TYR A 32 13.71 1.76 6.07
C TYR A 32 14.96 2.00 5.24
N ARG A 33 15.46 0.95 4.60
CA ARG A 33 16.60 1.06 3.69
C ARG A 33 16.18 1.59 2.33
N TYR A 34 15.03 1.15 1.87
CA TYR A 34 14.39 1.59 0.63
C TYR A 34 12.89 1.68 0.85
N THR A 35 12.25 2.59 0.12
CA THR A 35 10.79 2.65 0.05
C THR A 35 10.40 2.54 -1.41
N VAL A 36 9.45 1.66 -1.71
CA VAL A 36 8.89 1.53 -3.05
C VAL A 36 7.54 2.21 -3.07
N LEU A 37 7.40 3.23 -3.91
CA LEU A 37 6.13 3.92 -4.13
C LEU A 37 5.48 3.36 -5.38
N MET A 38 4.33 2.72 -5.19
CA MET A 38 3.54 2.20 -6.30
C MET A 38 2.56 3.27 -6.76
N GLU A 39 2.72 3.75 -7.99
CA GLU A 39 1.86 4.76 -8.58
C GLU A 39 0.85 4.10 -9.50
N VAL A 40 -0.44 4.28 -9.20
CA VAL A 40 -1.55 3.74 -9.97
C VAL A 40 -2.61 4.83 -10.10
N PRO A 41 -3.13 5.11 -11.30
CA PRO A 41 -4.22 6.08 -11.45
C PRO A 41 -5.41 5.72 -10.55
N LYS A 42 -6.08 6.74 -10.03
CA LYS A 42 -7.19 6.58 -9.09
C LYS A 42 -8.28 5.63 -9.62
N GLU A 43 -8.64 5.78 -10.88
CA GLU A 43 -9.68 4.96 -11.51
C GLU A 43 -9.33 3.49 -11.48
N ILE A 44 -8.07 3.16 -11.78
CA ILE A 44 -7.58 1.78 -11.76
C ILE A 44 -7.50 1.26 -10.32
N ARG A 45 -7.06 2.11 -9.39
CA ARG A 45 -7.02 1.73 -7.96
C ARG A 45 -8.41 1.38 -7.44
N MET A 46 -9.40 2.22 -7.76
CA MET A 46 -10.77 2.01 -7.31
C MET A 46 -11.37 0.74 -7.92
N GLU A 47 -11.11 0.50 -9.20
CA GLU A 47 -11.54 -0.73 -9.85
C GLU A 47 -10.95 -1.96 -9.17
N ARG A 48 -9.66 -1.94 -8.86
CA ARG A 48 -8.98 -3.04 -8.17
C ARG A 48 -9.53 -3.28 -6.78
N ILE A 49 -9.83 -2.21 -6.04
CA ILE A 49 -10.41 -2.31 -4.70
C ILE A 49 -11.80 -2.95 -4.78
N ARG A 50 -12.65 -2.50 -5.71
CA ARG A 50 -13.98 -3.08 -5.89
C ARG A 50 -13.92 -4.54 -6.32
N ASN A 51 -13.01 -4.89 -7.22
CA ASN A 51 -12.84 -6.27 -7.67
C ASN A 51 -12.38 -7.19 -6.53
N ARG A 52 -11.46 -6.73 -5.69
CA ARG A 52 -11.03 -7.51 -4.52
C ARG A 52 -12.16 -7.72 -3.53
N SER A 53 -12.96 -6.69 -3.29
CA SER A 53 -14.13 -6.79 -2.42
C SER A 53 -15.13 -7.80 -2.97
N PHE A 54 -15.41 -7.74 -4.26
CA PHE A 54 -16.31 -8.69 -4.90
C PHE A 54 -15.78 -10.13 -4.87
N GLN A 55 -14.49 -10.33 -5.10
CA GLN A 55 -13.88 -11.66 -5.02
C GLN A 55 -13.94 -12.23 -3.60
N LYS A 56 -13.83 -11.37 -2.59
CA LYS A 56 -13.88 -11.79 -1.19
C LYS A 56 -15.30 -12.05 -0.70
N PHE A 57 -16.24 -11.19 -1.04
CA PHE A 57 -17.59 -11.20 -0.47
C PHE A 57 -18.69 -11.58 -1.46
N GLY A 58 -18.43 -11.54 -2.76
CA GLY A 58 -19.43 -11.86 -3.78
C GLY A 58 -20.63 -10.93 -3.73
N SER A 59 -21.81 -11.48 -3.91
CA SER A 59 -23.07 -10.71 -3.93
C SER A 59 -23.41 -10.06 -2.59
N ARG A 60 -22.76 -10.45 -1.49
CA ARG A 60 -22.98 -9.85 -0.16
C ARG A 60 -22.60 -8.36 -0.13
N MET A 61 -21.70 -7.93 -1.01
CA MET A 61 -21.26 -6.53 -1.08
C MET A 61 -22.04 -5.69 -2.10
N ARG A 62 -22.92 -6.29 -2.88
CA ARG A 62 -23.77 -5.61 -3.84
C ARG A 62 -25.06 -5.08 -3.19
N ALA A 63 -25.78 -4.21 -3.91
CA ALA A 63 -27.05 -3.66 -3.45
C ALA A 63 -27.99 -4.78 -2.97
N GLY A 64 -28.54 -4.63 -1.78
CA GLY A 64 -29.36 -5.64 -1.13
C GLY A 64 -28.57 -6.67 -0.31
N GLY A 65 -27.25 -6.69 -0.42
CA GLY A 65 -26.41 -7.56 0.37
C GLY A 65 -26.11 -7.00 1.75
N GLU A 66 -25.77 -7.87 2.69
CA GLU A 66 -25.52 -7.49 4.10
C GLU A 66 -24.30 -6.59 4.29
N LEU A 67 -23.31 -6.65 3.37
CA LEU A 67 -22.08 -5.89 3.45
C LEU A 67 -22.07 -4.65 2.53
N TYR A 68 -23.17 -4.41 1.82
CA TYR A 68 -23.23 -3.34 0.83
C TYR A 68 -22.86 -1.96 1.44
N GLU A 69 -23.50 -1.58 2.52
CA GLU A 69 -23.27 -0.27 3.13
C GLU A 69 -21.85 -0.14 3.68
N GLN A 70 -21.34 -1.19 4.30
CA GLN A 70 -19.99 -1.23 4.83
C GLN A 70 -18.94 -1.06 3.73
N GLU A 71 -19.06 -1.81 2.63
CA GLU A 71 -18.10 -1.76 1.53
C GLU A 71 -18.21 -0.46 0.74
N GLU A 72 -19.41 0.07 0.53
CA GLU A 72 -19.58 1.38 -0.12
C GLU A 72 -18.97 2.51 0.73
N ALA A 73 -19.10 2.45 2.04
CA ALA A 73 -18.44 3.41 2.94
C ALA A 73 -16.93 3.34 2.82
N PHE A 74 -16.37 2.14 2.75
CA PHE A 74 -14.94 1.92 2.53
C PHE A 74 -14.47 2.49 1.19
N PHE A 75 -15.25 2.26 0.11
CA PHE A 75 -14.91 2.80 -1.21
C PHE A 75 -14.92 4.32 -1.22
N ARG A 76 -15.88 4.96 -0.56
CA ARG A 76 -15.92 6.42 -0.43
C ARG A 76 -14.69 6.95 0.31
N THR A 77 -14.29 6.29 1.38
CA THR A 77 -13.09 6.67 2.14
C THR A 77 -11.85 6.56 1.27
N ALA A 78 -11.69 5.46 0.56
CA ALA A 78 -10.56 5.26 -0.34
C ALA A 78 -10.54 6.29 -1.47
N ALA A 79 -11.71 6.60 -2.05
CA ALA A 79 -11.82 7.58 -3.13
C ALA A 79 -11.55 9.01 -2.68
N SER A 80 -11.77 9.32 -1.39
CA SER A 80 -11.57 10.67 -0.84
C SER A 80 -10.10 11.02 -0.62
N ARG A 81 -9.19 10.05 -0.66
CA ARG A 81 -7.77 10.29 -0.45
C ARG A 81 -7.19 11.13 -1.60
N PRO A 82 -6.29 12.10 -1.31
CA PRO A 82 -5.62 12.86 -2.37
C PRO A 82 -4.87 11.94 -3.33
N GLU A 83 -4.72 12.37 -4.58
CA GLU A 83 -3.96 11.62 -5.59
C GLU A 83 -2.54 11.31 -5.14
N ASP A 84 -1.89 12.25 -4.45
CA ASP A 84 -0.53 12.14 -3.98
C ASP A 84 -0.43 11.67 -2.52
N TYR A 85 -1.47 10.98 -1.99
CA TYR A 85 -1.56 10.62 -0.58
C TYR A 85 -0.30 9.91 -0.06
N ALA A 86 0.15 8.89 -0.76
CA ALA A 86 1.37 8.17 -0.39
C ALA A 86 2.62 8.92 -0.84
N ALA A 87 2.61 9.51 -2.04
CA ALA A 87 3.76 10.22 -2.58
C ALA A 87 4.17 11.40 -1.70
N ALA A 88 3.20 12.16 -1.20
CA ALA A 88 3.48 13.29 -0.31
C ALA A 88 4.20 12.84 0.95
N TRP A 89 3.80 11.70 1.52
CA TRP A 89 4.46 11.14 2.69
C TRP A 89 5.87 10.67 2.37
N THR A 90 6.11 10.04 1.23
CA THR A 90 7.45 9.54 0.87
C THR A 90 8.47 10.65 0.72
N ARG A 91 8.04 11.88 0.39
CA ARG A 91 8.95 13.04 0.31
C ARG A 91 9.55 13.43 1.65
N THR A 92 8.98 12.95 2.75
CA THR A 92 9.48 13.22 4.10
C THR A 92 10.53 12.23 4.56
N LEU A 93 10.80 11.19 3.77
CA LEU A 93 11.71 10.11 4.13
C LEU A 93 13.16 10.43 3.75
N ASP A 94 14.09 9.93 4.55
CA ASP A 94 15.53 10.08 4.30
C ASP A 94 16.10 8.96 3.43
N CYS A 95 15.38 7.83 3.30
CA CYS A 95 15.83 6.72 2.47
C CYS A 95 15.50 6.95 0.98
N PRO A 96 16.20 6.25 0.07
CA PRO A 96 15.83 6.29 -1.34
C PRO A 96 14.41 5.80 -1.56
N VAL A 97 13.67 6.51 -2.42
CA VAL A 97 12.30 6.15 -2.81
C VAL A 97 12.31 5.73 -4.27
N LEU A 98 11.89 4.50 -4.53
CA LEU A 98 11.81 3.93 -5.87
C LEU A 98 10.36 4.00 -6.33
N SER A 99 10.07 4.86 -7.32
CA SER A 99 8.72 4.97 -7.88
C SER A 99 8.53 3.96 -9.00
N VAL A 100 7.47 3.18 -8.92
CA VAL A 100 7.12 2.20 -9.96
C VAL A 100 5.70 2.42 -10.45
N ASP A 101 5.49 2.10 -11.73
CA ASP A 101 4.16 2.10 -12.33
C ASP A 101 3.45 0.80 -11.98
N GLY A 102 2.48 0.89 -11.06
CA GLY A 102 1.72 -0.27 -10.60
C GLY A 102 0.75 -0.86 -11.62
N THR A 103 0.66 -0.25 -12.83
CA THR A 103 -0.14 -0.82 -13.92
C THR A 103 0.67 -1.78 -14.79
N ARG A 104 2.00 -1.82 -14.63
CA ARG A 104 2.86 -2.77 -15.32
C ARG A 104 2.81 -4.15 -14.69
N PRO A 105 3.21 -5.19 -15.42
CA PRO A 105 3.30 -6.53 -14.85
C PRO A 105 4.19 -6.57 -13.60
N VAL A 106 3.77 -7.38 -12.62
CA VAL A 106 4.48 -7.48 -11.34
C VAL A 106 5.92 -7.92 -11.52
N ASP A 107 6.18 -8.90 -12.37
CA ASP A 107 7.52 -9.42 -12.63
C ASP A 107 8.47 -8.37 -13.20
N GLU A 108 7.98 -7.49 -14.09
CA GLU A 108 8.79 -6.39 -14.63
C GLU A 108 9.15 -5.39 -13.53
N ASN A 109 8.19 -5.04 -12.68
CA ASN A 109 8.44 -4.13 -11.57
C ASN A 109 9.43 -4.72 -10.55
N VAL A 110 9.29 -6.00 -10.23
CA VAL A 110 10.19 -6.70 -9.31
C VAL A 110 11.62 -6.70 -9.87
N GLU A 111 11.78 -7.03 -11.14
CA GLU A 111 13.09 -7.05 -11.79
C GLU A 111 13.74 -5.66 -11.73
N TRP A 112 12.99 -4.62 -12.05
CA TRP A 112 13.50 -3.24 -11.99
C TRP A 112 13.93 -2.86 -10.57
N ILE A 113 13.09 -3.17 -9.56
CA ILE A 113 13.37 -2.87 -8.15
C ILE A 113 14.65 -3.56 -7.70
N VAL A 114 14.80 -4.84 -8.03
CA VAL A 114 15.97 -5.63 -7.66
C VAL A 114 17.24 -5.01 -8.25
N ARG A 115 17.19 -4.57 -9.51
CA ARG A 115 18.33 -3.89 -10.15
C ARG A 115 18.66 -2.58 -9.45
N GLN A 116 17.64 -1.78 -9.05
CA GLN A 116 17.88 -0.51 -8.37
C GLN A 116 18.50 -0.71 -6.98
N MET A 117 18.07 -1.74 -6.29
CA MET A 117 18.62 -2.08 -4.96
C MET A 117 19.95 -2.83 -5.04
N LYS A 118 20.37 -3.24 -6.22
CA LYS A 118 21.61 -4.00 -6.46
C LYS A 118 21.66 -5.31 -5.67
N LEU A 119 20.51 -5.95 -5.62
CA LEU A 119 20.39 -7.26 -4.94
C LEU A 119 20.90 -8.40 -5.85
#